data_0a63d9c6bd47eb5fa9537137d18c2954
#
_entry.id   0a63d9c6bd47eb5fa9537137d18c2954
#
_cell.length_a   1.000
_cell.length_b   1.000
_cell.length_c   1.000
_cell.angle_alpha   90.00
_cell.angle_beta   90.00
_cell.angle_gamma   90.00
#
_symmetry.space_group_name_H-M   'P 1'
#
loop_
_entity.id
_entity.type
_entity.pdbx_description
1 polymer ?
#
loop_
_entity_poly.entity_id
_entity_poly.type
_entity_poly.pdbx_seq_one_letter_code
_entity_poly.pdbx_strand_id
1 'polypeptide(L)'
;MSILLCIPAYNEENVIGDLIKNSLKFVDSVVVYDDGSTDETSKIAEDAGAYVITNSQNNGKGFALRSLFKYVKHHDFDIIVTMDGDGQFKPDEIPKLCDPISQDGYDLVIGYRFDNNDEMPKYRELGNKVLDNMSKLASKSTFRDSQSGYRAYSKKAIEEINFSNNGFGVDSEILIKAIEKKLKITEVKVTVLYNTGYPTSTENPVSHFSHVFGSIIESILIKSPLKFLGLPGIISLIFGIVVSAYVLNLFNEVGYFSIPFTLISLCLFSFGLLLILVSGLLYSFNRQLKNN
;
A
#
# COMPACT_ATOMS: atom_id res chain seq x y z
N MET A 1 11.87 -27.74 -0.51
CA MET A 1 11.38 -26.43 -0.87
C MET A 1 11.96 -25.44 0.13
N SER A 2 12.78 -24.53 -0.31
CA SER A 2 13.48 -23.59 0.57
C SER A 2 12.63 -22.33 0.80
N ILE A 3 12.47 -21.94 2.05
CA ILE A 3 11.64 -20.80 2.48
C ILE A 3 12.53 -19.75 3.13
N LEU A 4 12.48 -18.52 2.61
CA LEU A 4 13.14 -17.37 3.19
C LEU A 4 12.12 -16.41 3.80
N LEU A 5 12.31 -16.06 5.08
CA LEU A 5 11.56 -14.98 5.70
C LEU A 5 12.32 -13.66 5.60
N CYS A 6 11.64 -12.64 5.12
CA CYS A 6 12.12 -11.26 4.97
C CYS A 6 11.39 -10.34 5.93
N ILE A 7 12.11 -9.68 6.84
CA ILE A 7 11.55 -8.80 7.86
C ILE A 7 12.13 -7.39 7.69
N PRO A 8 11.33 -6.40 7.26
CA PRO A 8 11.70 -5.00 7.43
C PRO A 8 11.54 -4.60 8.90
N ALA A 9 12.56 -3.99 9.49
CA ALA A 9 12.59 -3.61 10.91
C ALA A 9 13.07 -2.17 11.09
N TYR A 10 12.51 -1.48 12.08
CA TYR A 10 12.98 -0.17 12.55
C TYR A 10 12.58 0.04 14.01
N ASN A 11 13.55 0.02 14.92
CA ASN A 11 13.36 0.16 16.37
C ASN A 11 12.42 -0.91 16.95
N GLU A 12 12.77 -2.19 16.74
CA GLU A 12 11.96 -3.36 17.15
C GLU A 12 12.74 -4.25 18.15
N GLU A 13 13.68 -3.69 18.91
CA GLU A 13 14.56 -4.43 19.84
C GLU A 13 13.81 -5.34 20.81
N ASN A 14 12.58 -4.95 21.22
CA ASN A 14 11.80 -5.68 22.21
C ASN A 14 11.16 -6.98 21.69
N VAL A 15 10.98 -7.11 20.37
CA VAL A 15 10.19 -8.19 19.78
C VAL A 15 10.95 -9.01 18.73
N ILE A 16 11.91 -8.38 18.04
CA ILE A 16 12.57 -8.96 16.86
C ILE A 16 13.27 -10.29 17.18
N GLY A 17 13.91 -10.42 18.34
CA GLY A 17 14.65 -11.61 18.72
C GLY A 17 13.75 -12.85 18.87
N ASP A 18 12.63 -12.71 19.56
CA ASP A 18 11.67 -13.81 19.75
C ASP A 18 10.93 -14.12 18.45
N LEU A 19 10.61 -13.11 17.64
CA LEU A 19 10.02 -13.26 16.31
C LEU A 19 10.89 -14.14 15.42
N ILE A 20 12.20 -13.85 15.34
CA ILE A 20 13.16 -14.62 14.54
C ILE A 20 13.28 -16.04 15.03
N LYS A 21 13.53 -16.26 16.35
CA LYS A 21 13.68 -17.60 16.93
C LYS A 21 12.45 -18.47 16.70
N ASN A 22 11.26 -17.88 16.79
CA ASN A 22 10.01 -18.61 16.54
C ASN A 22 9.80 -18.88 15.05
N SER A 23 10.20 -17.96 14.16
CA SER A 23 10.08 -18.12 12.71
C SER A 23 11.02 -19.18 12.14
N LEU A 24 12.25 -19.32 12.69
CA LEU A 24 13.23 -20.34 12.28
C LEU A 24 12.75 -21.79 12.47
N LYS A 25 11.65 -22.02 13.17
CA LYS A 25 10.99 -23.33 13.25
C LYS A 25 10.22 -23.71 11.98
N PHE A 26 9.92 -22.72 11.11
CA PHE A 26 9.05 -22.85 9.94
C PHE A 26 9.70 -22.42 8.62
N VAL A 27 10.90 -21.83 8.68
CA VAL A 27 11.64 -21.33 7.51
C VAL A 27 13.10 -21.77 7.57
N ASP A 28 13.75 -21.87 6.41
CA ASP A 28 15.17 -22.26 6.32
C ASP A 28 16.12 -21.14 6.69
N SER A 29 15.71 -19.88 6.47
CA SER A 29 16.53 -18.69 6.74
C SER A 29 15.66 -17.47 7.01
N VAL A 30 16.21 -16.54 7.78
CA VAL A 30 15.60 -15.22 8.06
C VAL A 30 16.57 -14.12 7.65
N VAL A 31 16.08 -13.15 6.89
CA VAL A 31 16.79 -11.92 6.56
C VAL A 31 16.04 -10.73 7.13
N VAL A 32 16.72 -9.94 7.91
CA VAL A 32 16.20 -8.68 8.46
C VAL A 32 16.84 -7.53 7.71
N TYR A 33 16.01 -6.59 7.26
CA TYR A 33 16.50 -5.30 6.80
C TYR A 33 16.22 -4.26 7.88
N ASP A 34 17.27 -3.84 8.55
CA ASP A 34 17.21 -2.78 9.55
C ASP A 34 17.34 -1.42 8.88
N ASP A 35 16.25 -0.68 8.85
CA ASP A 35 16.14 0.62 8.18
C ASP A 35 16.64 1.78 9.04
N GLY A 36 17.84 1.62 9.61
CA GLY A 36 18.52 2.65 10.39
C GLY A 36 18.00 2.79 11.81
N SER A 37 17.76 1.68 12.51
CA SER A 37 17.39 1.68 13.93
C SER A 37 18.41 2.40 14.79
N THR A 38 17.92 3.02 15.86
CA THR A 38 18.73 3.72 16.86
C THR A 38 18.87 2.93 18.17
N ASP A 39 18.21 1.78 18.25
CA ASP A 39 18.22 0.82 19.35
C ASP A 39 19.07 -0.43 19.01
N GLU A 40 18.98 -1.49 19.80
CA GLU A 40 19.74 -2.72 19.62
C GLU A 40 19.10 -3.71 18.60
N THR A 41 18.16 -3.26 17.75
CA THR A 41 17.40 -4.12 16.81
C THR A 41 18.32 -5.00 15.96
N SER A 42 19.32 -4.41 15.28
CA SER A 42 20.25 -5.16 14.41
C SER A 42 21.00 -6.26 15.16
N LYS A 43 21.56 -5.94 16.31
CA LYS A 43 22.35 -6.87 17.11
C LYS A 43 21.50 -8.02 17.65
N ILE A 44 20.31 -7.71 18.17
CA ILE A 44 19.38 -8.72 18.66
C ILE A 44 18.91 -9.66 17.54
N ALA A 45 18.72 -9.11 16.33
CA ALA A 45 18.34 -9.90 15.16
C ALA A 45 19.48 -10.85 14.74
N GLU A 46 20.74 -10.39 14.73
CA GLU A 46 21.91 -11.24 14.45
C GLU A 46 22.08 -12.33 15.52
N ASP A 47 22.00 -11.98 16.80
CA ASP A 47 22.10 -12.91 17.94
C ASP A 47 20.96 -13.96 17.91
N ALA A 48 19.82 -13.63 17.33
CA ALA A 48 18.70 -14.56 17.15
C ALA A 48 18.83 -15.48 15.91
N GLY A 49 19.86 -15.29 15.08
CA GLY A 49 20.18 -16.15 13.95
C GLY A 49 19.71 -15.64 12.58
N ALA A 50 19.33 -14.38 12.46
CA ALA A 50 19.03 -13.76 11.16
C ALA A 50 20.28 -13.23 10.46
N TYR A 51 20.25 -13.20 9.13
CA TYR A 51 21.16 -12.36 8.36
C TYR A 51 20.62 -10.93 8.35
N VAL A 52 21.43 -9.96 8.81
CA VAL A 52 20.98 -8.57 8.92
C VAL A 52 21.64 -7.70 7.86
N ILE A 53 20.83 -6.90 7.18
CA ILE A 53 21.27 -5.86 6.27
C ILE A 53 20.90 -4.53 6.92
N THR A 54 21.89 -3.69 7.24
CA THR A 54 21.68 -2.42 7.92
C THR A 54 21.73 -1.23 6.97
N ASN A 55 20.89 -0.23 7.23
CA ASN A 55 20.93 1.07 6.59
C ASN A 55 21.40 2.15 7.57
N SER A 56 21.99 3.22 7.08
CA SER A 56 22.48 4.32 7.92
C SER A 56 21.40 5.30 8.37
N GLN A 57 20.23 5.26 7.72
CA GLN A 57 19.10 6.16 8.02
C GLN A 57 17.77 5.52 7.61
N ASN A 58 16.69 5.93 8.27
CA ASN A 58 15.36 5.46 7.94
C ASN A 58 14.88 6.03 6.59
N ASN A 59 14.58 5.13 5.65
CA ASN A 59 14.05 5.44 4.32
C ASN A 59 12.63 4.90 4.11
N GLY A 60 12.08 4.25 5.10
CA GLY A 60 10.71 3.74 5.16
C GLY A 60 10.54 2.29 4.69
N LYS A 61 9.42 1.68 5.10
CA LYS A 61 9.09 0.26 4.87
C LYS A 61 9.25 -0.17 3.41
N GLY A 62 8.83 0.67 2.46
CA GLY A 62 8.91 0.33 1.04
C GLY A 62 10.34 0.26 0.54
N PHE A 63 11.24 1.09 1.06
CA PHE A 63 12.66 1.01 0.76
C PHE A 63 13.27 -0.29 1.31
N ALA A 64 12.93 -0.65 2.55
CA ALA A 64 13.37 -1.89 3.19
C ALA A 64 12.91 -3.12 2.40
N LEU A 65 11.62 -3.20 2.04
CA LEU A 65 11.08 -4.29 1.22
C LEU A 65 11.74 -4.38 -0.16
N ARG A 66 12.02 -3.25 -0.82
CA ARG A 66 12.70 -3.24 -2.11
C ARG A 66 14.14 -3.76 -2.00
N SER A 67 14.82 -3.40 -0.93
CA SER A 67 16.18 -3.89 -0.64
C SER A 67 16.17 -5.40 -0.35
N LEU A 68 15.20 -5.90 0.40
CA LEU A 68 14.96 -7.32 0.63
C LEU A 68 14.66 -8.07 -0.68
N PHE A 69 13.78 -7.55 -1.55
CA PHE A 69 13.51 -8.16 -2.85
C PHE A 69 14.75 -8.19 -3.75
N LYS A 70 15.56 -7.13 -3.71
CA LYS A 70 16.84 -7.12 -4.43
C LYS A 70 17.79 -8.19 -3.89
N TYR A 71 17.90 -8.35 -2.57
CA TYR A 71 18.70 -9.40 -1.94
C TYR A 71 18.23 -10.78 -2.40
N VAL A 72 16.93 -11.05 -2.32
CA VAL A 72 16.32 -12.36 -2.71
C VAL A 72 16.60 -12.72 -4.15
N LYS A 73 16.56 -11.76 -5.08
CA LYS A 73 16.85 -12.01 -6.52
C LYS A 73 18.23 -12.58 -6.80
N HIS A 74 19.17 -12.44 -5.87
CA HIS A 74 20.54 -12.96 -5.95
C HIS A 74 20.75 -14.29 -5.18
N HIS A 75 19.67 -14.83 -4.58
CA HIS A 75 19.71 -16.06 -3.80
C HIS A 75 18.64 -17.04 -4.29
N ASP A 76 18.90 -18.33 -4.11
CA ASP A 76 18.02 -19.38 -4.65
C ASP A 76 17.09 -19.89 -3.55
N PHE A 77 15.91 -19.28 -3.42
CA PHE A 77 14.81 -19.72 -2.57
C PHE A 77 13.56 -19.98 -3.41
N ASP A 78 12.77 -20.98 -3.00
CA ASP A 78 11.54 -21.38 -3.70
C ASP A 78 10.37 -20.45 -3.30
N ILE A 79 10.26 -20.14 -2.02
CA ILE A 79 9.20 -19.29 -1.46
C ILE A 79 9.81 -18.21 -0.57
N ILE A 80 9.34 -17.00 -0.75
CA ILE A 80 9.73 -15.84 0.03
C ILE A 80 8.52 -15.38 0.84
N VAL A 81 8.69 -15.26 2.16
CA VAL A 81 7.66 -14.73 3.05
C VAL A 81 8.09 -13.35 3.54
N THR A 82 7.21 -12.37 3.49
CA THR A 82 7.41 -11.09 4.18
C THR A 82 6.56 -11.05 5.44
N MET A 83 7.09 -10.48 6.52
CA MET A 83 6.40 -10.28 7.79
C MET A 83 6.90 -9.01 8.43
N ASP A 84 5.99 -8.20 8.99
CA ASP A 84 6.38 -6.98 9.72
C ASP A 84 7.10 -7.33 11.02
N GLY A 85 8.10 -6.53 11.43
CA GLY A 85 8.97 -6.80 12.57
C GLY A 85 8.35 -6.52 13.95
N ASP A 86 7.12 -5.98 14.00
CA ASP A 86 6.43 -5.51 15.20
C ASP A 86 5.81 -6.63 16.08
N GLY A 87 5.96 -7.89 15.68
CA GLY A 87 5.47 -9.04 16.41
C GLY A 87 3.96 -9.24 16.38
N GLN A 88 3.22 -8.50 15.55
CA GLN A 88 1.77 -8.66 15.44
C GLN A 88 1.35 -9.96 14.75
N PHE A 89 2.18 -10.51 13.87
CA PHE A 89 1.89 -11.75 13.16
C PHE A 89 2.49 -12.97 13.85
N LYS A 90 1.80 -14.10 13.73
CA LYS A 90 2.23 -15.37 14.30
C LYS A 90 3.09 -16.17 13.33
N PRO A 91 4.33 -16.52 13.69
CA PRO A 91 5.21 -17.33 12.84
C PRO A 91 4.67 -18.74 12.52
N ASP A 92 3.87 -19.34 13.40
CA ASP A 92 3.26 -20.66 13.20
C ASP A 92 2.22 -20.70 12.07
N GLU A 93 1.83 -19.53 11.55
CA GLU A 93 0.95 -19.43 10.38
C GLU A 93 1.72 -19.31 9.03
N ILE A 94 3.07 -19.24 9.05
CA ILE A 94 3.88 -19.26 7.81
C ILE A 94 3.51 -20.42 6.87
N PRO A 95 3.34 -21.66 7.34
CA PRO A 95 2.95 -22.76 6.46
C PRO A 95 1.64 -22.51 5.71
N LYS A 96 0.64 -21.87 6.33
CA LYS A 96 -0.64 -21.53 5.67
C LYS A 96 -0.46 -20.60 4.47
N LEU A 97 0.54 -19.71 4.51
CA LEU A 97 0.84 -18.83 3.38
C LEU A 97 1.65 -19.55 2.29
N CYS A 98 2.51 -20.49 2.69
CA CYS A 98 3.36 -21.22 1.76
C CYS A 98 2.62 -22.31 0.98
N ASP A 99 1.65 -22.99 1.63
CA ASP A 99 0.90 -24.11 1.05
C ASP A 99 0.25 -23.80 -0.31
N PRO A 100 -0.47 -22.67 -0.52
CA PRO A 100 -1.06 -22.37 -1.82
C PRO A 100 -0.03 -22.18 -2.93
N ILE A 101 1.18 -21.69 -2.60
CA ILE A 101 2.26 -21.56 -3.60
C ILE A 101 2.77 -22.94 -3.98
N SER A 102 3.05 -23.77 -2.97
CA SER A 102 3.67 -25.09 -3.17
C SER A 102 2.74 -26.12 -3.79
N GLN A 103 1.45 -26.10 -3.44
CA GLN A 103 0.47 -27.11 -3.82
C GLN A 103 -0.39 -26.71 -5.01
N ASP A 104 -0.81 -25.43 -5.05
CA ASP A 104 -1.80 -24.94 -6.02
C ASP A 104 -1.19 -24.03 -7.11
N GLY A 105 0.11 -23.71 -6.99
CA GLY A 105 0.84 -22.89 -7.96
C GLY A 105 0.39 -21.44 -8.00
N TYR A 106 0.02 -20.86 -6.84
CA TYR A 106 -0.18 -19.44 -6.71
C TYR A 106 1.15 -18.69 -6.74
N ASP A 107 1.13 -17.45 -7.21
CA ASP A 107 2.32 -16.60 -7.30
C ASP A 107 2.43 -15.67 -6.07
N LEU A 108 1.29 -15.25 -5.49
CA LEU A 108 1.21 -14.36 -4.33
C LEU A 108 0.08 -14.82 -3.40
N VAL A 109 0.40 -14.95 -2.12
CA VAL A 109 -0.56 -15.25 -1.05
C VAL A 109 -0.56 -14.12 -0.03
N ILE A 110 -1.73 -13.58 0.29
CA ILE A 110 -1.91 -12.48 1.24
C ILE A 110 -2.57 -13.03 2.51
N GLY A 111 -1.94 -12.80 3.65
CA GLY A 111 -2.55 -13.07 4.94
C GLY A 111 -3.55 -11.98 5.31
N TYR A 112 -4.87 -12.24 5.20
CA TYR A 112 -5.88 -11.26 5.55
C TYR A 112 -6.33 -11.34 7.02
N ARG A 113 -6.61 -10.15 7.60
CA ARG A 113 -6.87 -9.95 9.04
C ARG A 113 -8.34 -9.89 9.42
N PHE A 114 -9.23 -9.69 8.46
CA PHE A 114 -10.63 -9.32 8.70
C PHE A 114 -11.57 -10.53 8.68
N ASP A 115 -11.78 -11.14 9.83
CA ASP A 115 -12.99 -11.90 10.18
C ASP A 115 -12.97 -12.13 11.70
N ASN A 116 -13.78 -11.41 12.47
CA ASN A 116 -13.97 -11.54 13.91
C ASN A 116 -12.84 -10.97 14.81
N ASN A 117 -12.45 -9.73 14.60
CA ASN A 117 -11.59 -9.06 15.56
C ASN A 117 -12.40 -8.06 16.41
N ASP A 118 -13.02 -8.56 17.48
CA ASP A 118 -13.60 -7.73 18.54
C ASP A 118 -12.54 -6.81 19.22
N GLU A 119 -11.26 -7.05 18.94
CA GLU A 119 -10.13 -6.31 19.51
C GLU A 119 -9.61 -5.15 18.62
N MET A 120 -10.02 -5.08 17.35
CA MET A 120 -9.56 -3.99 16.48
C MET A 120 -10.29 -2.69 16.82
N PRO A 121 -9.57 -1.58 17.09
CA PRO A 121 -10.19 -0.28 17.29
C PRO A 121 -11.03 0.14 16.07
N LYS A 122 -12.28 0.56 16.30
CA LYS A 122 -13.25 0.90 15.22
C LYS A 122 -12.73 1.91 14.19
N TYR A 123 -11.91 2.87 14.63
CA TYR A 123 -11.31 3.86 13.72
C TYR A 123 -10.28 3.23 12.75
N ARG A 124 -9.53 2.20 13.19
CA ARG A 124 -8.62 1.43 12.33
C ARG A 124 -9.40 0.58 11.34
N GLU A 125 -10.47 -0.06 11.80
CA GLU A 125 -11.36 -0.84 10.92
C GLU A 125 -11.96 0.04 9.80
N LEU A 126 -12.45 1.23 10.15
CA LEU A 126 -12.99 2.18 9.17
C LEU A 126 -11.90 2.65 8.19
N GLY A 127 -10.71 3.02 8.71
CA GLY A 127 -9.58 3.43 7.89
C GLY A 127 -9.16 2.34 6.90
N ASN A 128 -8.98 1.11 7.37
CA ASN A 128 -8.63 -0.01 6.52
C ASN A 128 -9.70 -0.30 5.46
N LYS A 129 -10.99 -0.28 5.82
CA LYS A 129 -12.10 -0.44 4.84
C LYS A 129 -12.07 0.62 3.74
N VAL A 130 -11.78 1.88 4.08
CA VAL A 130 -11.64 2.95 3.10
C VAL A 130 -10.47 2.67 2.16
N LEU A 131 -9.29 2.32 2.71
CA LEU A 131 -8.10 2.01 1.93
C LEU A 131 -8.29 0.78 1.03
N ASP A 132 -8.93 -0.27 1.54
CA ASP A 132 -9.25 -1.47 0.75
C ASP A 132 -10.22 -1.18 -0.39
N ASN A 133 -11.27 -0.37 -0.14
CA ASN A 133 -12.20 0.04 -1.20
C ASN A 133 -11.50 0.88 -2.28
N MET A 134 -10.58 1.76 -1.90
CA MET A 134 -9.78 2.54 -2.85
C MET A 134 -8.80 1.65 -3.62
N SER A 135 -8.13 0.70 -2.95
CA SER A 135 -7.26 -0.28 -3.59
C SER A 135 -8.03 -1.17 -4.57
N LYS A 136 -9.26 -1.60 -4.21
CA LYS A 136 -10.18 -2.31 -5.11
C LYS A 136 -10.53 -1.48 -6.34
N LEU A 137 -10.78 -0.17 -6.16
CA LEU A 137 -11.07 0.74 -7.27
C LEU A 137 -9.85 0.90 -8.19
N ALA A 138 -8.64 0.99 -7.63
CA ALA A 138 -7.39 1.12 -8.37
C ALA A 138 -7.02 -0.16 -9.14
N SER A 139 -7.22 -1.33 -8.54
CA SER A 139 -6.81 -2.63 -9.05
C SER A 139 -7.90 -3.43 -9.75
N LYS A 140 -9.19 -3.05 -9.59
CA LYS A 140 -10.38 -3.83 -9.96
C LYS A 140 -10.41 -5.22 -9.30
N SER A 141 -9.81 -5.37 -8.14
CA SER A 141 -9.70 -6.64 -7.41
C SER A 141 -10.69 -6.68 -6.25
N THR A 142 -11.00 -7.90 -5.80
CA THR A 142 -11.92 -8.17 -4.69
C THR A 142 -11.20 -8.61 -3.42
N PHE A 143 -9.89 -8.38 -3.31
CA PHE A 143 -9.10 -8.78 -2.14
C PHE A 143 -9.55 -8.04 -0.87
N ARG A 144 -9.51 -8.75 0.27
CA ARG A 144 -10.05 -8.30 1.56
C ARG A 144 -9.09 -7.39 2.30
N ASP A 145 -7.75 -7.66 2.21
CA ASP A 145 -6.72 -6.94 2.97
C ASP A 145 -5.53 -6.56 2.07
N SER A 146 -5.64 -5.42 1.42
CA SER A 146 -4.58 -4.90 0.55
C SER A 146 -3.36 -4.35 1.31
N GLN A 147 -3.49 -4.13 2.63
CA GLN A 147 -2.48 -3.48 3.47
C GLN A 147 -1.70 -4.47 4.36
N SER A 148 -2.01 -5.77 4.31
CA SER A 148 -1.28 -6.75 5.09
C SER A 148 0.16 -6.87 4.60
N GLY A 149 1.14 -6.77 5.50
CA GLY A 149 2.56 -7.04 5.25
C GLY A 149 2.93 -8.52 5.35
N TYR A 150 2.00 -9.39 5.80
CA TYR A 150 2.23 -10.82 5.91
C TYR A 150 1.83 -11.53 4.62
N ARG A 151 2.82 -11.83 3.81
CA ARG A 151 2.61 -12.36 2.45
C ARG A 151 3.63 -13.44 2.11
N ALA A 152 3.24 -14.36 1.23
CA ALA A 152 4.17 -15.28 0.60
C ALA A 152 4.21 -15.05 -0.91
N TYR A 153 5.39 -15.18 -1.50
CA TYR A 153 5.67 -14.94 -2.91
C TYR A 153 6.39 -16.14 -3.51
N SER A 154 5.99 -16.52 -4.72
CA SER A 154 6.79 -17.42 -5.56
C SER A 154 8.04 -16.70 -6.09
N LYS A 155 9.06 -17.42 -6.49
CA LYS A 155 10.24 -16.86 -7.17
C LYS A 155 9.83 -15.99 -8.37
N LYS A 156 8.86 -16.46 -9.17
CA LYS A 156 8.31 -15.69 -10.30
C LYS A 156 7.72 -14.35 -9.86
N ALA A 157 6.97 -14.32 -8.76
CA ALA A 157 6.40 -13.06 -8.25
C ALA A 157 7.47 -12.05 -7.87
N ILE A 158 8.55 -12.49 -7.20
CA ILE A 158 9.69 -11.63 -6.84
C ILE A 158 10.40 -11.07 -8.10
N GLU A 159 10.52 -11.84 -9.16
CA GLU A 159 11.15 -11.40 -10.40
C GLU A 159 10.32 -10.37 -11.15
N GLU A 160 9.00 -10.57 -11.22
CA GLU A 160 8.09 -9.74 -12.02
C GLU A 160 7.59 -8.48 -11.31
N ILE A 161 7.50 -8.50 -9.97
CA ILE A 161 7.00 -7.36 -9.20
C ILE A 161 8.11 -6.33 -9.01
N ASN A 162 7.90 -5.13 -9.57
CA ASN A 162 8.74 -3.97 -9.35
C ASN A 162 7.87 -2.83 -8.79
N PHE A 163 8.30 -2.23 -7.70
CA PHE A 163 7.61 -1.15 -7.01
C PHE A 163 8.59 -0.04 -6.61
N SER A 164 8.09 1.17 -6.41
CA SER A 164 8.90 2.38 -6.20
C SER A 164 8.56 3.12 -4.92
N ASN A 165 7.39 2.88 -4.32
CA ASN A 165 6.95 3.55 -3.10
C ASN A 165 7.90 3.23 -1.93
N ASN A 166 8.32 4.26 -1.19
CA ASN A 166 9.20 4.10 -0.03
C ASN A 166 8.41 3.97 1.28
N GLY A 167 7.16 4.40 1.30
CA GLY A 167 6.32 4.44 2.50
C GLY A 167 5.42 3.22 2.68
N PHE A 168 4.44 3.37 3.57
CA PHE A 168 3.47 2.32 3.93
C PHE A 168 2.49 1.94 2.82
N GLY A 169 2.36 2.74 1.76
CA GLY A 169 1.56 2.40 0.58
C GLY A 169 2.15 1.29 -0.30
N VAL A 170 3.34 0.79 0.03
CA VAL A 170 4.06 -0.23 -0.72
C VAL A 170 3.26 -1.53 -0.85
N ASP A 171 2.55 -1.96 0.19
CA ASP A 171 1.77 -3.19 0.18
C ASP A 171 0.65 -3.15 -0.86
N SER A 172 -0.04 -1.99 -0.99
CA SER A 172 -1.01 -1.76 -2.06
C SER A 172 -0.36 -1.73 -3.43
N GLU A 173 0.80 -1.08 -3.58
CA GLU A 173 1.51 -1.01 -4.87
C GLU A 173 1.94 -2.39 -5.33
N ILE A 174 2.51 -3.22 -4.46
CA ILE A 174 2.88 -4.61 -4.74
C ILE A 174 1.67 -5.39 -5.26
N LEU A 175 0.51 -5.28 -4.60
CA LEU A 175 -0.72 -5.95 -5.02
C LEU A 175 -1.18 -5.47 -6.40
N ILE A 176 -1.19 -4.16 -6.64
CA ILE A 176 -1.54 -3.58 -7.95
C ILE A 176 -0.61 -4.10 -9.04
N LYS A 177 0.71 -4.13 -8.78
CA LYS A 177 1.70 -4.65 -9.73
C LYS A 177 1.53 -6.14 -10.00
N ALA A 178 1.24 -6.94 -8.98
CA ALA A 178 0.95 -8.36 -9.13
C ALA A 178 -0.26 -8.60 -10.05
N ILE A 179 -1.33 -7.81 -9.89
CA ILE A 179 -2.53 -7.87 -10.75
C ILE A 179 -2.21 -7.43 -12.19
N GLU A 180 -1.43 -6.35 -12.37
CA GLU A 180 -1.00 -5.89 -13.70
C GLU A 180 -0.19 -6.94 -14.46
N LYS A 181 0.62 -7.72 -13.74
CA LYS A 181 1.40 -8.83 -14.26
C LYS A 181 0.60 -10.13 -14.42
N LYS A 182 -0.69 -10.12 -14.09
CA LYS A 182 -1.60 -11.29 -14.15
C LYS A 182 -1.09 -12.48 -13.32
N LEU A 183 -0.44 -12.21 -12.21
CA LEU A 183 0.00 -13.25 -11.28
C LEU A 183 -1.23 -13.91 -10.63
N LYS A 184 -1.12 -15.20 -10.30
CA LYS A 184 -2.14 -15.93 -9.55
C LYS A 184 -2.09 -15.52 -8.08
N ILE A 185 -3.15 -14.89 -7.58
CA ILE A 185 -3.19 -14.33 -6.22
C ILE A 185 -4.31 -14.98 -5.44
N THR A 186 -4.04 -15.32 -4.18
CA THR A 186 -5.06 -15.79 -3.22
C THR A 186 -4.86 -15.15 -1.85
N GLU A 187 -5.83 -15.37 -0.96
CA GLU A 187 -5.80 -14.88 0.41
C GLU A 187 -6.03 -16.04 1.39
N VAL A 188 -5.30 -16.03 2.49
CA VAL A 188 -5.50 -16.96 3.62
C VAL A 188 -5.73 -16.15 4.89
N LYS A 189 -6.58 -16.70 5.79
CA LYS A 189 -6.87 -16.04 7.06
C LYS A 189 -5.68 -16.19 8.01
N VAL A 190 -5.23 -15.05 8.57
CA VAL A 190 -4.19 -15.00 9.60
C VAL A 190 -4.66 -14.31 10.86
N THR A 191 -4.02 -14.63 11.97
CA THR A 191 -4.28 -14.03 13.27
C THR A 191 -3.37 -12.81 13.47
N VAL A 192 -3.91 -11.73 14.03
CA VAL A 192 -3.13 -10.55 14.42
C VAL A 192 -3.26 -10.33 15.92
N LEU A 193 -2.13 -10.13 16.57
CA LEU A 193 -2.03 -9.79 17.99
C LEU A 193 -1.98 -8.26 18.12
N TYR A 194 -3.07 -7.65 18.57
CA TYR A 194 -3.14 -6.19 18.78
C TYR A 194 -2.54 -5.76 20.12
N ASN A 195 -2.31 -6.68 21.03
CA ASN A 195 -1.77 -6.40 22.36
C ASN A 195 -0.47 -7.17 22.58
N THR A 196 0.60 -6.72 21.94
CA THR A 196 1.94 -7.33 22.06
C THR A 196 2.68 -6.89 23.33
N GLY A 197 2.10 -5.98 24.13
CA GLY A 197 2.72 -5.40 25.32
C GLY A 197 3.75 -4.30 25.05
N TYR A 198 4.04 -4.04 23.78
CA TYR A 198 4.98 -3.00 23.32
C TYR A 198 4.33 -2.07 22.31
N PRO A 199 4.82 -0.83 22.13
CA PRO A 199 4.35 0.05 21.08
C PRO A 199 4.57 -0.59 19.70
N THR A 200 3.51 -0.95 19.01
CA THR A 200 3.57 -1.69 17.72
C THR A 200 3.63 -0.81 16.48
N SER A 201 3.79 0.50 16.61
CA SER A 201 3.97 1.42 15.48
C SER A 201 4.59 2.70 15.98
N THR A 202 5.67 3.10 15.36
CA THR A 202 6.35 4.39 15.60
C THR A 202 5.59 5.58 15.00
N GLU A 203 4.57 5.35 14.18
CA GLU A 203 3.79 6.41 13.56
C GLU A 203 2.42 6.62 14.22
N ASN A 204 2.04 7.91 14.28
CA ASN A 204 0.69 8.29 14.67
C ASN A 204 -0.32 7.69 13.65
N PRO A 205 -1.42 7.04 14.09
CA PRO A 205 -2.42 6.44 13.20
C PRO A 205 -2.96 7.38 12.11
N VAL A 206 -3.03 8.68 12.39
CA VAL A 206 -3.46 9.71 11.42
C VAL A 206 -2.39 9.92 10.34
N SER A 207 -1.11 9.94 10.71
CA SER A 207 0.01 10.07 9.77
C SER A 207 0.06 8.84 8.85
N HIS A 208 0.02 7.64 9.43
CA HIS A 208 -0.03 6.38 8.67
C HIS A 208 -1.19 6.37 7.65
N PHE A 209 -2.41 6.71 8.09
CA PHE A 209 -3.57 6.79 7.20
C PHE A 209 -3.34 7.80 6.06
N SER A 210 -2.82 8.99 6.35
CA SER A 210 -2.60 10.01 5.33
C SER A 210 -1.55 9.60 4.30
N HIS A 211 -0.47 8.91 4.70
CA HIS A 211 0.55 8.40 3.80
C HIS A 211 0.00 7.30 2.87
N VAL A 212 -0.70 6.32 3.43
CA VAL A 212 -1.31 5.24 2.63
C VAL A 212 -2.38 5.79 1.69
N PHE A 213 -3.25 6.66 2.19
CA PHE A 213 -4.29 7.32 1.40
C PHE A 213 -3.69 8.13 0.25
N GLY A 214 -2.64 8.92 0.52
CA GLY A 214 -1.90 9.67 -0.48
C GLY A 214 -1.33 8.78 -1.59
N SER A 215 -0.67 7.68 -1.22
CA SER A 215 -0.09 6.72 -2.17
C SER A 215 -1.14 6.06 -3.06
N ILE A 216 -2.29 5.72 -2.50
CA ILE A 216 -3.39 5.11 -3.26
C ILE A 216 -3.99 6.14 -4.23
N ILE A 217 -4.24 7.38 -3.77
CA ILE A 217 -4.72 8.46 -4.65
C ILE A 217 -3.73 8.70 -5.79
N GLU A 218 -2.45 8.81 -5.48
CA GLU A 218 -1.40 8.97 -6.48
C GLU A 218 -1.46 7.86 -7.54
N SER A 219 -1.54 6.59 -7.09
CA SER A 219 -1.66 5.43 -7.98
C SER A 219 -2.91 5.50 -8.88
N ILE A 220 -4.05 5.93 -8.32
CA ILE A 220 -5.31 6.08 -9.07
C ILE A 220 -5.20 7.22 -10.10
N LEU A 221 -4.66 8.36 -9.69
CA LEU A 221 -4.51 9.53 -10.55
C LEU A 221 -3.53 9.27 -11.70
N ILE A 222 -2.42 8.58 -11.42
CA ILE A 222 -1.45 8.18 -12.45
C ILE A 222 -2.09 7.18 -13.41
N LYS A 223 -2.80 6.16 -12.91
CA LYS A 223 -3.34 5.08 -13.75
C LYS A 223 -4.48 5.51 -14.67
N SER A 224 -5.34 6.41 -14.22
CA SER A 224 -6.55 6.83 -14.97
C SER A 224 -6.89 8.30 -14.74
N PRO A 225 -6.01 9.25 -15.12
CA PRO A 225 -6.20 10.67 -14.82
C PRO A 225 -7.47 11.24 -15.47
N LEU A 226 -7.82 10.80 -16.68
CA LEU A 226 -9.01 11.28 -17.40
C LEU A 226 -10.31 10.94 -16.67
N LYS A 227 -10.39 9.78 -16.00
CA LYS A 227 -11.59 9.38 -15.24
C LYS A 227 -11.71 10.10 -13.92
N PHE A 228 -10.60 10.25 -13.19
CA PHE A 228 -10.62 10.74 -11.81
C PHE A 228 -10.44 12.26 -11.69
N LEU A 229 -9.84 12.91 -12.68
CA LEU A 229 -9.72 14.36 -12.74
C LEU A 229 -10.51 14.95 -13.92
N GLY A 230 -10.42 14.35 -15.10
CA GLY A 230 -11.04 14.88 -16.31
C GLY A 230 -12.57 14.88 -16.22
N LEU A 231 -13.20 13.79 -15.82
CA LEU A 231 -14.66 13.70 -15.71
C LEU A 231 -15.23 14.64 -14.64
N PRO A 232 -14.72 14.70 -13.39
CA PRO A 232 -15.16 15.72 -12.43
C PRO A 232 -14.92 17.14 -12.92
N GLY A 233 -13.81 17.38 -13.65
CA GLY A 233 -13.52 18.68 -14.25
C GLY A 233 -14.57 19.10 -15.27
N ILE A 234 -14.99 18.19 -16.17
CA ILE A 234 -16.07 18.44 -17.14
C ILE A 234 -17.40 18.72 -16.42
N ILE A 235 -17.73 17.94 -15.39
CA ILE A 235 -18.95 18.13 -14.61
C ILE A 235 -18.94 19.51 -13.95
N SER A 236 -17.85 19.90 -13.30
CA SER A 236 -17.69 21.22 -12.66
C SER A 236 -17.84 22.36 -13.68
N LEU A 237 -17.25 22.21 -14.85
CA LEU A 237 -17.32 23.20 -15.93
C LEU A 237 -18.75 23.37 -16.43
N ILE A 238 -19.48 22.26 -16.66
CA ILE A 238 -20.89 22.28 -17.05
C ILE A 238 -21.73 23.00 -15.99
N PHE A 239 -21.55 22.67 -14.71
CA PHE A 239 -22.25 23.36 -13.61
C PHE A 239 -21.93 24.87 -13.59
N GLY A 240 -20.68 25.25 -13.79
CA GLY A 240 -20.27 26.65 -13.91
C GLY A 240 -21.02 27.38 -15.05
N ILE A 241 -21.13 26.76 -16.22
CA ILE A 241 -21.89 27.29 -17.36
C ILE A 241 -23.37 27.45 -17.04
N VAL A 242 -23.98 26.44 -16.41
CA VAL A 242 -25.41 26.49 -16.04
C VAL A 242 -25.68 27.62 -15.05
N VAL A 243 -24.83 27.78 -14.03
CA VAL A 243 -24.96 28.90 -13.07
C VAL A 243 -24.74 30.24 -13.73
N SER A 244 -23.78 30.37 -14.68
CA SER A 244 -23.60 31.60 -15.48
C SER A 244 -24.85 31.94 -16.28
N ALA A 245 -25.43 30.96 -16.97
CA ALA A 245 -26.65 31.15 -17.75
C ALA A 245 -27.82 31.61 -16.87
N TYR A 246 -27.94 31.02 -15.66
CA TYR A 246 -28.94 31.45 -14.68
C TYR A 246 -28.75 32.91 -14.26
N VAL A 247 -27.51 33.34 -13.95
CA VAL A 247 -27.20 34.74 -13.57
C VAL A 247 -27.54 35.70 -14.70
N LEU A 248 -27.20 35.36 -15.95
CA LEU A 248 -27.52 36.17 -17.13
C LEU A 248 -29.02 36.29 -17.33
N ASN A 249 -29.79 35.21 -17.19
CA ASN A 249 -31.23 35.24 -17.29
C ASN A 249 -31.87 36.12 -16.21
N LEU A 250 -31.44 35.97 -14.97
CA LEU A 250 -31.88 36.80 -13.84
C LEU A 250 -31.61 38.29 -14.09
N PHE A 251 -30.43 38.62 -14.63
CA PHE A 251 -30.08 39.99 -14.99
C PHE A 251 -30.99 40.54 -16.09
N ASN A 252 -31.27 39.76 -17.13
CA ASN A 252 -32.13 40.17 -18.25
C ASN A 252 -33.58 40.41 -17.82
N GLU A 253 -34.11 39.58 -16.88
CA GLU A 253 -35.52 39.69 -16.45
C GLU A 253 -35.74 40.77 -15.40
N VAL A 254 -34.81 40.90 -14.43
CA VAL A 254 -35.06 41.71 -13.21
C VAL A 254 -34.02 42.87 -13.08
N GLY A 255 -33.02 42.93 -13.93
CA GLY A 255 -31.91 43.91 -13.83
C GLY A 255 -31.00 43.70 -12.62
N TYR A 256 -31.14 42.55 -11.93
CA TYR A 256 -30.38 42.25 -10.72
C TYR A 256 -29.16 41.40 -11.03
N PHE A 257 -27.99 41.90 -10.69
CA PHE A 257 -26.71 41.18 -10.82
C PHE A 257 -26.33 40.52 -9.48
N SER A 258 -26.41 39.21 -9.41
CA SER A 258 -26.08 38.44 -8.20
C SER A 258 -24.58 38.16 -8.10
N ILE A 259 -23.85 38.93 -7.30
CA ILE A 259 -22.41 38.74 -7.04
C ILE A 259 -22.10 37.33 -6.51
N PRO A 260 -22.85 36.78 -5.50
CA PRO A 260 -22.56 35.43 -4.98
C PRO A 260 -22.62 34.33 -6.05
N PHE A 261 -23.67 34.29 -6.85
CA PHE A 261 -23.81 33.28 -7.90
C PHE A 261 -22.76 33.45 -9.02
N THR A 262 -22.38 34.69 -9.34
CA THR A 262 -21.30 34.94 -10.29
C THR A 262 -19.96 34.42 -9.79
N LEU A 263 -19.63 34.63 -8.51
CA LEU A 263 -18.41 34.09 -7.91
C LEU A 263 -18.42 32.55 -7.88
N ILE A 264 -19.54 31.93 -7.52
CA ILE A 264 -19.68 30.48 -7.54
C ILE A 264 -19.46 29.95 -8.96
N SER A 265 -20.09 30.56 -9.95
CA SER A 265 -19.92 30.18 -11.36
C SER A 265 -18.46 30.28 -11.80
N LEU A 266 -17.79 31.38 -11.49
CA LEU A 266 -16.38 31.62 -11.83
C LEU A 266 -15.46 30.57 -11.16
N CYS A 267 -15.70 30.27 -9.89
CA CYS A 267 -14.97 29.25 -9.15
C CYS A 267 -15.15 27.87 -9.78
N LEU A 268 -16.39 27.45 -10.08
CA LEU A 268 -16.69 26.16 -10.70
C LEU A 268 -16.05 26.04 -12.09
N PHE A 269 -16.12 27.10 -12.88
CA PHE A 269 -15.53 27.15 -14.23
C PHE A 269 -14.01 27.03 -14.16
N SER A 270 -13.36 27.86 -13.34
CA SER A 270 -11.90 27.86 -13.18
C SER A 270 -11.37 26.54 -12.63
N PHE A 271 -12.05 25.99 -11.61
CA PHE A 271 -11.70 24.71 -11.02
C PHE A 271 -11.88 23.55 -12.03
N GLY A 272 -12.99 23.54 -12.78
CA GLY A 272 -13.24 22.55 -13.81
C GLY A 272 -12.17 22.58 -14.92
N LEU A 273 -11.80 23.78 -15.38
CA LEU A 273 -10.76 23.97 -16.39
C LEU A 273 -9.39 23.46 -15.88
N LEU A 274 -9.03 23.80 -14.63
CA LEU A 274 -7.79 23.37 -14.02
C LEU A 274 -7.70 21.84 -13.92
N LEU A 275 -8.78 21.18 -13.49
CA LEU A 275 -8.82 19.72 -13.40
C LEU A 275 -8.67 19.05 -14.77
N ILE A 276 -9.29 19.60 -15.82
CA ILE A 276 -9.17 19.09 -17.20
C ILE A 276 -7.73 19.23 -17.69
N LEU A 277 -7.10 20.39 -17.49
CA LEU A 277 -5.71 20.64 -17.90
C LEU A 277 -4.74 19.69 -17.20
N VAL A 278 -4.84 19.56 -15.87
CA VAL A 278 -3.99 18.65 -15.10
C VAL A 278 -4.20 17.20 -15.55
N SER A 279 -5.44 16.80 -15.79
CA SER A 279 -5.79 15.48 -16.29
C SER A 279 -5.14 15.18 -17.65
N GLY A 280 -5.17 16.14 -18.56
CA GLY A 280 -4.56 16.04 -19.89
C GLY A 280 -3.03 15.94 -19.83
N LEU A 281 -2.40 16.74 -18.97
CA LEU A 281 -0.95 16.70 -18.75
C LEU A 281 -0.50 15.34 -18.19
N LEU A 282 -1.17 14.84 -17.13
CA LEU A 282 -0.87 13.54 -16.56
C LEU A 282 -1.09 12.40 -17.56
N TYR A 283 -2.14 12.46 -18.35
CA TYR A 283 -2.40 11.47 -19.40
C TYR A 283 -1.29 11.46 -20.47
N SER A 284 -0.87 12.63 -20.92
CA SER A 284 0.22 12.78 -21.91
C SER A 284 1.54 12.22 -21.37
N PHE A 285 1.87 12.58 -20.13
CA PHE A 285 3.09 12.12 -19.47
C PHE A 285 3.11 10.58 -19.31
N ASN A 286 2.01 10.01 -18.86
CA ASN A 286 1.89 8.55 -18.72
C ASN A 286 1.99 7.80 -20.05
N ARG A 287 1.51 8.40 -21.13
CA ARG A 287 1.63 7.82 -22.47
C ARG A 287 3.08 7.82 -22.96
N GLN A 288 3.85 8.85 -22.65
CA GLN A 288 5.28 8.91 -23.00
C GLN A 288 6.07 7.85 -22.23
N LEU A 289 5.82 7.67 -20.92
CA LEU A 289 6.49 6.66 -20.10
C LEU A 289 6.20 5.20 -20.52
N LYS A 290 5.07 4.95 -21.19
CA LYS A 290 4.73 3.60 -21.71
C LYS A 290 5.34 3.31 -23.07
N ASN A 291 5.76 4.32 -23.79
CA ASN A 291 6.31 4.17 -25.15
C ASN A 291 7.85 4.16 -25.15
N ASN A 292 8.48 4.48 -24.02
CA ASN A 292 9.91 4.30 -23.75
C ASN A 292 10.13 3.04 -22.88
#